data_ceff34e58796ab340e7916db34ff4987
#
_entry.id   ceff34e58796ab340e7916db34ff4987
#
_cell.length_a   1.000
_cell.length_b   1.000
_cell.length_c   1.000
_cell.angle_alpha   90.00
_cell.angle_beta   90.00
_cell.angle_gamma   90.00
#
_symmetry.space_group_name_H-M   'P 1'
#
loop_
_entity.id
_entity.type
_entity.pdbx_description
1 polymer ?
#
loop_
_entity_poly.entity_id
_entity_poly.type
_entity_poly.pdbx_seq_one_letter_code
_entity_poly.pdbx_strand_id
1 'polypeptide(L)'
;MAETKKKATAEVKEEAKAEKKPAAKKAPAKKAAAPKKEAAPEAAPKAEEKKPAKKAEVKAEPVKAKVTEAHAVARDVRVTPRKVRLVMDLVRGKNVNDALELLFHVNKAASDPVAKLIKSAAANATNNFGMAGDKLYVAEIQASDGVRMKRFEPRGKGASSPIIKRTSFMRVTVKER
;
A
#
# COMPACT_ATOMS: atom_id res chain seq x y z
N MET A 1 37.33 23.58 41.13
CA MET A 1 37.65 23.17 39.72
C MET A 1 36.48 22.48 39.04
N ALA A 2 35.26 22.47 39.58
CA ALA A 2 34.10 21.79 39.00
C ALA A 2 32.98 22.73 38.47
N GLU A 3 33.05 24.02 38.75
CA GLU A 3 31.98 24.98 38.34
C GLU A 3 32.27 25.72 37.03
N THR A 4 33.50 25.73 36.57
CA THR A 4 33.88 26.40 35.29
C THR A 4 33.57 25.57 34.04
N LYS A 5 33.29 24.27 34.17
CA LYS A 5 32.96 23.39 33.03
C LYS A 5 31.46 23.36 32.68
N LYS A 6 30.57 23.83 33.54
CA LYS A 6 29.12 23.88 33.29
C LYS A 6 28.64 25.15 32.58
N LYS A 7 29.41 26.22 32.57
CA LYS A 7 29.10 27.46 31.87
C LYS A 7 29.45 27.44 30.37
N ALA A 8 30.47 26.70 30.00
CA ALA A 8 30.91 26.63 28.60
C ALA A 8 30.05 25.76 27.69
N THR A 9 29.21 24.88 28.24
CA THR A 9 28.28 24.02 27.45
C THR A 9 26.91 24.62 27.26
N ALA A 10 26.56 25.70 27.95
CA ALA A 10 25.29 26.40 27.79
C ALA A 10 25.33 27.48 26.68
N GLU A 11 26.46 28.14 26.48
CA GLU A 11 26.62 29.18 25.46
C GLU A 11 26.75 28.65 24.02
N VAL A 12 27.23 27.43 23.83
CA VAL A 12 27.33 26.81 22.49
C VAL A 12 26.00 26.30 21.95
N LYS A 13 24.93 26.22 22.79
CA LYS A 13 23.59 25.75 22.37
C LYS A 13 22.66 26.88 21.95
N GLU A 14 23.01 28.14 22.21
CA GLU A 14 22.14 29.28 21.91
C GLU A 14 22.45 29.96 20.57
N GLU A 15 23.65 29.82 20.04
CA GLU A 15 24.05 30.38 18.73
C GLU A 15 23.63 29.53 17.51
N ALA A 16 23.20 28.28 17.69
CA ALA A 16 22.81 27.40 16.57
C ALA A 16 21.33 27.49 16.16
N LYS A 17 20.56 28.46 16.70
CA LYS A 17 19.11 28.58 16.47
C LYS A 17 18.66 29.82 15.68
N ALA A 18 19.58 30.63 15.18
CA ALA A 18 19.27 31.92 14.56
C ALA A 18 19.51 32.04 13.05
N GLU A 19 19.81 30.98 12.32
CA GLU A 19 19.92 31.09 10.85
C GLU A 19 19.26 29.90 10.16
N LYS A 20 18.00 30.07 9.74
CA LYS A 20 17.41 29.51 8.51
C LYS A 20 15.93 29.85 8.39
N LYS A 21 15.67 31.04 7.85
CA LYS A 21 14.46 31.29 7.06
C LYS A 21 14.87 31.44 5.61
N PRO A 22 14.43 30.61 4.69
CA PRO A 22 14.51 30.94 3.28
C PRO A 22 13.20 31.53 2.77
N ALA A 23 13.41 32.56 2.00
CA ALA A 23 12.47 33.39 1.29
C ALA A 23 11.58 32.65 0.30
N ALA A 24 10.34 33.14 0.20
CA ALA A 24 9.40 32.88 -0.86
C ALA A 24 9.93 33.30 -2.24
N LYS A 25 9.73 32.49 -3.26
CA LYS A 25 9.72 32.86 -4.69
C LYS A 25 8.54 32.19 -5.35
N LYS A 26 7.44 32.97 -5.50
CA LYS A 26 6.77 33.50 -6.70
C LYS A 26 6.69 32.52 -7.87
N ALA A 27 5.44 32.10 -8.10
CA ALA A 27 4.94 31.60 -9.38
C ALA A 27 4.95 32.70 -10.46
N PRO A 28 4.94 32.34 -11.74
CA PRO A 28 4.18 33.12 -12.70
C PRO A 28 3.08 32.28 -13.37
N ALA A 29 1.89 32.87 -13.29
CA ALA A 29 0.76 32.56 -14.13
C ALA A 29 0.97 33.16 -15.54
N LYS A 30 0.41 32.49 -16.55
CA LYS A 30 -0.17 33.04 -17.81
C LYS A 30 -0.26 31.88 -18.80
N LYS A 31 -1.27 31.73 -19.63
CA LYS A 31 -2.47 32.40 -20.11
C LYS A 31 -3.15 31.39 -21.06
N ALA A 32 -4.42 31.13 -20.90
CA ALA A 32 -5.52 31.43 -21.76
C ALA A 32 -5.28 31.29 -23.30
N ALA A 33 -6.12 30.43 -23.90
CA ALA A 33 -6.92 30.77 -25.08
C ALA A 33 -7.84 29.59 -25.45
N ALA A 34 -9.15 29.77 -25.36
CA ALA A 34 -10.16 29.13 -26.21
C ALA A 34 -10.23 29.90 -27.54
N PRO A 35 -10.75 29.32 -28.63
CA PRO A 35 -12.08 29.68 -29.10
C PRO A 35 -12.86 28.45 -29.63
N LYS A 36 -14.14 28.27 -29.25
CA LYS A 36 -15.41 28.64 -29.86
C LYS A 36 -15.52 28.41 -31.38
N LYS A 37 -16.50 27.52 -31.75
CA LYS A 37 -17.58 27.69 -32.74
C LYS A 37 -18.29 26.37 -32.93
N GLU A 38 -19.56 26.29 -32.54
CA GLU A 38 -20.79 26.46 -33.32
C GLU A 38 -20.90 25.46 -34.48
N ALA A 39 -21.89 24.53 -34.43
CA ALA A 39 -23.22 24.69 -35.01
C ALA A 39 -24.03 23.38 -34.81
N ALA A 40 -25.22 23.50 -34.27
CA ALA A 40 -26.36 22.62 -34.60
C ALA A 40 -26.95 23.13 -35.93
N PRO A 41 -27.86 22.42 -36.67
CA PRO A 41 -29.17 22.08 -36.18
C PRO A 41 -29.79 20.77 -36.73
N GLU A 42 -30.88 20.38 -36.07
CA GLU A 42 -32.22 19.93 -36.60
C GLU A 42 -32.34 18.62 -37.41
N ALA A 43 -33.11 17.68 -36.91
CA ALA A 43 -34.47 17.40 -37.28
C ALA A 43 -34.99 16.10 -36.63
N ALA A 44 -36.06 16.19 -35.86
CA ALA A 44 -37.00 15.09 -35.62
C ALA A 44 -37.91 14.93 -36.85
N PRO A 45 -38.60 13.82 -37.08
CA PRO A 45 -39.84 13.59 -36.39
C PRO A 45 -40.29 12.12 -36.10
N LYS A 46 -41.11 11.99 -35.05
CA LYS A 46 -42.33 11.19 -34.85
C LYS A 46 -42.53 9.88 -35.62
N ALA A 47 -42.87 8.87 -34.84
CA ALA A 47 -44.18 8.12 -34.82
C ALA A 47 -44.03 6.94 -33.86
N GLU A 48 -44.75 6.95 -32.81
CA GLU A 48 -46.02 6.31 -32.46
C GLU A 48 -45.96 4.80 -32.16
N GLU A 49 -46.36 4.56 -30.90
CA GLU A 49 -47.20 3.50 -30.37
C GLU A 49 -46.78 2.04 -30.46
N LYS A 50 -46.57 1.46 -29.30
CA LYS A 50 -47.46 0.47 -28.66
C LYS A 50 -46.85 -0.07 -27.36
N LYS A 51 -47.51 0.25 -26.25
CA LYS A 51 -47.49 -0.61 -25.07
C LYS A 51 -48.22 -1.92 -25.35
N PRO A 52 -47.76 -3.03 -24.82
CA PRO A 52 -48.53 -3.58 -23.73
C PRO A 52 -47.70 -3.95 -22.51
N ALA A 53 -48.34 -3.72 -21.40
CA ALA A 53 -47.98 -4.21 -20.09
C ALA A 53 -47.77 -5.72 -20.08
N LYS A 54 -46.71 -6.19 -19.39
CA LYS A 54 -46.83 -7.23 -18.37
C LYS A 54 -45.45 -7.76 -17.95
N LYS A 55 -45.38 -7.84 -16.72
CA LYS A 55 -44.65 -8.71 -15.81
C LYS A 55 -43.53 -7.99 -15.06
N ALA A 56 -43.96 -7.61 -13.86
CA ALA A 56 -43.05 -7.46 -12.73
C ALA A 56 -42.34 -8.80 -12.51
N GLU A 57 -41.21 -9.01 -13.13
CA GLU A 57 -40.22 -9.94 -12.64
C GLU A 57 -39.58 -9.27 -11.46
N VAL A 58 -39.96 -9.72 -10.28
CA VAL A 58 -39.21 -9.55 -9.05
C VAL A 58 -37.82 -10.12 -9.35
N LYS A 59 -36.92 -9.23 -9.76
CA LYS A 59 -35.51 -9.54 -9.87
C LYS A 59 -35.07 -9.84 -8.45
N ALA A 60 -35.08 -11.13 -8.09
CA ALA A 60 -34.43 -11.61 -6.89
C ALA A 60 -32.97 -11.09 -6.94
N GLU A 61 -32.65 -10.14 -6.09
CA GLU A 61 -31.27 -9.73 -5.90
C GLU A 61 -30.49 -10.99 -5.54
N PRO A 62 -29.38 -11.29 -6.24
CA PRO A 62 -28.55 -12.43 -5.86
C PRO A 62 -28.13 -12.21 -4.41
N VAL A 63 -28.56 -13.08 -3.53
CA VAL A 63 -28.11 -13.14 -2.15
C VAL A 63 -26.58 -13.19 -2.21
N LYS A 64 -25.93 -12.07 -1.99
CA LYS A 64 -24.47 -11.99 -1.94
C LYS A 64 -24.04 -12.94 -0.83
N ALA A 65 -23.48 -14.08 -1.20
CA ALA A 65 -22.89 -15.00 -0.25
C ALA A 65 -21.98 -14.18 0.66
N LYS A 66 -22.17 -14.30 1.98
CA LYS A 66 -21.33 -13.60 2.96
C LYS A 66 -19.89 -14.03 2.70
N VAL A 67 -19.09 -13.11 2.20
CA VAL A 67 -17.66 -13.35 1.96
C VAL A 67 -17.01 -13.42 3.34
N THR A 68 -16.47 -14.58 3.69
CA THR A 68 -15.81 -14.84 4.98
C THR A 68 -14.30 -14.66 4.91
N GLU A 69 -13.78 -14.30 3.75
CA GLU A 69 -12.34 -14.22 3.49
C GLU A 69 -12.00 -12.90 2.82
N ALA A 70 -11.00 -12.20 3.36
CA ALA A 70 -10.42 -11.03 2.72
C ALA A 70 -8.95 -11.27 2.39
N HIS A 71 -8.50 -10.78 1.24
CA HIS A 71 -7.13 -10.96 0.84
C HIS A 71 -6.47 -9.65 0.45
N ALA A 72 -5.15 -9.62 0.58
CA ALA A 72 -4.30 -8.57 0.08
C ALA A 72 -3.05 -9.16 -0.59
N VAL A 73 -2.53 -8.43 -1.56
CA VAL A 73 -1.37 -8.84 -2.36
C VAL A 73 -0.37 -7.70 -2.43
N ALA A 74 0.90 -8.01 -2.20
CA ALA A 74 2.01 -7.10 -2.45
C ALA A 74 2.94 -7.70 -3.50
N ARG A 75 3.18 -6.93 -4.57
CA ARG A 75 4.05 -7.33 -5.70
C ARG A 75 5.39 -6.62 -5.57
N ASP A 76 6.43 -7.25 -6.11
CA ASP A 76 7.76 -6.68 -6.31
C ASP A 76 8.44 -6.08 -5.07
N VAL A 77 8.21 -6.71 -3.91
CA VAL A 77 8.88 -6.32 -2.68
C VAL A 77 10.36 -6.70 -2.75
N ARG A 78 11.24 -5.71 -2.53
CA ARG A 78 12.71 -5.86 -2.67
C ARG A 78 13.35 -6.63 -1.51
N VAL A 79 12.77 -7.75 -1.13
CA VAL A 79 13.30 -8.69 -0.14
C VAL A 79 13.25 -10.09 -0.73
N THR A 80 14.25 -10.89 -0.44
CA THR A 80 14.30 -12.28 -0.94
C THR A 80 13.19 -13.12 -0.30
N PRO A 81 12.45 -13.97 -1.05
CA PRO A 81 11.33 -14.76 -0.53
C PRO A 81 11.68 -15.63 0.68
N ARG A 82 12.87 -16.21 0.71
CA ARG A 82 13.34 -17.01 1.85
C ARG A 82 13.36 -16.21 3.15
N LYS A 83 13.80 -14.92 3.10
CA LYS A 83 13.82 -14.03 4.27
C LYS A 83 12.43 -13.61 4.70
N VAL A 84 11.51 -13.45 3.73
CA VAL A 84 10.12 -13.10 3.98
C VAL A 84 9.39 -14.27 4.65
N ARG A 85 9.58 -15.52 4.19
CA ARG A 85 8.95 -16.72 4.75
C ARG A 85 9.24 -16.89 6.24
N LEU A 86 10.47 -16.63 6.67
CA LEU A 86 10.84 -16.70 8.10
C LEU A 86 10.01 -15.76 8.98
N VAL A 87 9.68 -14.56 8.48
CA VAL A 87 8.85 -13.61 9.20
C VAL A 87 7.37 -13.98 9.12
N MET A 88 6.92 -14.47 7.97
CA MET A 88 5.54 -14.93 7.77
C MET A 88 5.16 -16.11 8.66
N ASP A 89 6.08 -17.03 8.90
CA ASP A 89 5.84 -18.19 9.74
C ASP A 89 5.57 -17.82 11.22
N LEU A 90 6.06 -16.67 11.67
CA LEU A 90 5.80 -16.14 13.01
C LEU A 90 4.37 -15.65 13.22
N VAL A 91 3.71 -15.19 12.15
CA VAL A 91 2.38 -14.54 12.19
C VAL A 91 1.25 -15.44 11.68
N ARG A 92 1.58 -16.59 11.10
CA ARG A 92 0.57 -17.53 10.58
C ARG A 92 -0.33 -18.05 11.70
N GLY A 93 -1.65 -17.99 11.51
CA GLY A 93 -2.66 -18.46 12.48
C GLY A 93 -2.89 -17.54 13.68
N LYS A 94 -2.22 -16.39 13.78
CA LYS A 94 -2.40 -15.42 14.86
C LYS A 94 -3.50 -14.40 14.55
N ASN A 95 -4.06 -13.77 15.58
CA ASN A 95 -4.96 -12.63 15.41
C ASN A 95 -4.19 -11.48 14.75
N VAL A 96 -4.91 -10.63 14.03
CA VAL A 96 -4.30 -9.52 13.29
C VAL A 96 -3.56 -8.55 14.23
N ASN A 97 -4.14 -8.22 15.36
CA ASN A 97 -3.54 -7.31 16.35
C ASN A 97 -2.24 -7.88 16.91
N ASP A 98 -2.29 -9.14 17.40
CA ASP A 98 -1.12 -9.85 17.94
C ASP A 98 -0.01 -10.00 16.87
N ALA A 99 -0.40 -10.26 15.63
CA ALA A 99 0.53 -10.36 14.51
C ALA A 99 1.25 -9.03 14.23
N LEU A 100 0.55 -7.90 14.31
CA LEU A 100 1.14 -6.58 14.12
C LEU A 100 2.09 -6.18 15.25
N GLU A 101 1.73 -6.49 16.50
CA GLU A 101 2.59 -6.28 17.66
C GLU A 101 3.88 -7.09 17.57
N LEU A 102 3.76 -8.38 17.25
CA LEU A 102 4.94 -9.23 17.04
C LEU A 102 5.85 -8.68 15.93
N LEU A 103 5.28 -8.25 14.80
CA LEU A 103 6.07 -7.71 13.70
C LEU A 103 6.79 -6.40 14.08
N PHE A 104 6.24 -5.62 14.98
CA PHE A 104 6.87 -4.41 15.48
C PHE A 104 8.18 -4.72 16.25
N HIS A 105 8.20 -5.81 17.02
CA HIS A 105 9.38 -6.22 17.77
C HIS A 105 10.42 -7.00 16.94
N VAL A 106 10.03 -7.52 15.77
CA VAL A 106 10.94 -8.29 14.91
C VAL A 106 11.82 -7.37 14.08
N ASN A 107 13.09 -7.24 14.42
CA ASN A 107 14.07 -6.44 13.69
C ASN A 107 14.55 -7.15 12.40
N LYS A 108 13.69 -7.21 11.40
CA LYS A 108 13.99 -7.77 10.06
C LYS A 108 13.41 -6.85 8.98
N ALA A 109 14.16 -6.63 7.91
CA ALA A 109 13.71 -5.82 6.77
C ALA A 109 12.41 -6.33 6.08
N ALA A 110 12.00 -7.56 6.36
CA ALA A 110 10.75 -8.13 5.88
C ALA A 110 9.54 -7.79 6.76
N SER A 111 9.74 -7.34 8.01
CA SER A 111 8.65 -7.06 8.96
C SER A 111 7.75 -5.94 8.48
N ASP A 112 8.31 -4.81 8.04
CA ASP A 112 7.54 -3.65 7.59
C ASP A 112 6.63 -3.95 6.37
N PRO A 113 7.14 -4.58 5.28
CA PRO A 113 6.28 -4.96 4.17
C PRO A 113 5.18 -5.95 4.56
N VAL A 114 5.47 -6.91 5.42
CA VAL A 114 4.48 -7.89 5.90
C VAL A 114 3.43 -7.22 6.77
N ALA A 115 3.81 -6.32 7.69
CA ALA A 115 2.89 -5.55 8.51
C ALA A 115 1.95 -4.68 7.66
N LYS A 116 2.48 -3.99 6.64
CA LYS A 116 1.67 -3.20 5.70
C LYS A 116 0.66 -4.07 4.95
N LEU A 117 1.08 -5.26 4.53
CA LEU A 117 0.22 -6.20 3.82
C LEU A 117 -0.93 -6.70 4.71
N ILE A 118 -0.65 -7.06 5.97
CA ILE A 118 -1.66 -7.49 6.94
C ILE A 118 -2.63 -6.35 7.24
N LYS A 119 -2.15 -5.13 7.46
CA LYS A 119 -3.00 -3.93 7.64
C LYS A 119 -3.92 -3.70 6.44
N SER A 120 -3.42 -3.87 5.23
CA SER A 120 -4.23 -3.75 3.99
C SER A 120 -5.29 -4.84 3.93
N ALA A 121 -4.97 -6.09 4.27
CA ALA A 121 -5.94 -7.19 4.31
C ALA A 121 -7.03 -6.96 5.36
N ALA A 122 -6.66 -6.47 6.55
CA ALA A 122 -7.61 -6.13 7.61
C ALA A 122 -8.53 -4.98 7.21
N ALA A 123 -8.00 -3.93 6.57
CA ALA A 123 -8.80 -2.83 6.05
C ALA A 123 -9.76 -3.29 4.95
N ASN A 124 -9.34 -4.21 4.06
CA ASN A 124 -10.24 -4.83 3.08
C ASN A 124 -11.36 -5.64 3.76
N ALA A 125 -11.03 -6.38 4.83
CA ALA A 125 -12.02 -7.15 5.59
C ALA A 125 -13.09 -6.24 6.21
N THR A 126 -12.66 -5.17 6.89
CA THR A 126 -13.58 -4.26 7.59
C THR A 126 -14.36 -3.37 6.62
N ASN A 127 -13.70 -2.73 5.65
CA ASN A 127 -14.33 -1.73 4.80
C ASN A 127 -15.15 -2.34 3.66
N ASN A 128 -14.65 -3.42 3.03
CA ASN A 128 -15.31 -4.00 1.85
C ASN A 128 -16.30 -5.11 2.22
N PHE A 129 -16.02 -5.88 3.27
CA PHE A 129 -16.79 -7.05 3.65
C PHE A 129 -17.53 -6.89 4.99
N GLY A 130 -17.30 -5.79 5.74
CA GLY A 130 -17.99 -5.51 6.99
C GLY A 130 -17.67 -6.50 8.12
N MET A 131 -16.50 -7.16 8.08
CA MET A 131 -16.06 -8.10 9.10
C MET A 131 -15.66 -7.37 10.39
N ALA A 132 -15.84 -8.02 11.55
CA ALA A 132 -15.43 -7.48 12.83
C ALA A 132 -13.90 -7.50 12.97
N GLY A 133 -13.28 -6.32 13.07
CA GLY A 133 -11.81 -6.16 13.11
C GLY A 133 -11.13 -6.97 14.23
N ASP A 134 -11.79 -7.08 15.41
CA ASP A 134 -11.26 -7.75 16.58
C ASP A 134 -11.21 -9.28 16.44
N LYS A 135 -12.04 -9.85 15.57
CA LYS A 135 -12.13 -11.29 15.33
C LYS A 135 -11.29 -11.78 14.15
N LEU A 136 -10.59 -10.87 13.51
CA LEU A 136 -9.78 -11.22 12.34
C LEU A 136 -8.52 -11.98 12.73
N TYR A 137 -8.23 -13.05 12.00
CA TYR A 137 -6.97 -13.79 12.11
C TYR A 137 -6.34 -14.06 10.74
N VAL A 138 -5.03 -14.24 10.73
CA VAL A 138 -4.25 -14.56 9.54
C VAL A 138 -4.42 -16.04 9.24
N ALA A 139 -5.30 -16.38 8.28
CA ALA A 139 -5.55 -17.77 7.90
C ALA A 139 -4.40 -18.32 7.05
N GLU A 140 -4.07 -17.61 5.98
CA GLU A 140 -2.98 -18.00 5.09
C GLU A 140 -2.09 -16.82 4.79
N ILE A 141 -0.79 -17.09 4.76
CA ILE A 141 0.21 -16.14 4.33
C ILE A 141 1.27 -16.86 3.50
N GLN A 142 1.53 -16.34 2.30
CA GLN A 142 2.42 -16.97 1.33
C GLN A 142 3.39 -15.97 0.74
N ALA A 143 4.63 -16.41 0.48
CA ALA A 143 5.63 -15.66 -0.25
C ALA A 143 6.18 -16.52 -1.41
N SER A 144 6.04 -15.99 -2.61
CA SER A 144 6.54 -16.56 -3.85
C SER A 144 7.67 -15.71 -4.44
N ASP A 145 8.40 -16.27 -5.39
CA ASP A 145 9.41 -15.52 -6.13
C ASP A 145 8.72 -14.44 -6.99
N GLY A 146 9.22 -13.21 -6.91
CA GLY A 146 8.86 -12.12 -7.80
C GLY A 146 9.84 -11.95 -8.94
N VAL A 147 9.85 -10.77 -9.54
CA VAL A 147 10.74 -10.43 -10.65
C VAL A 147 12.20 -10.55 -10.23
N ARG A 148 13.03 -11.14 -11.09
CA ARG A 148 14.47 -11.30 -10.89
C ARG A 148 15.20 -10.25 -11.71
N MET A 149 15.87 -9.33 -11.04
CA MET A 149 16.64 -8.27 -11.69
C MET A 149 18.10 -8.71 -11.84
N LYS A 150 18.54 -8.91 -13.09
CA LYS A 150 19.94 -9.19 -13.40
C LYS A 150 20.76 -7.90 -13.29
N ARG A 151 21.92 -7.97 -12.64
CA ARG A 151 22.90 -6.89 -12.48
C ARG A 151 24.30 -7.44 -12.65
N PHE A 152 25.26 -6.56 -12.85
CA PHE A 152 26.68 -6.91 -12.95
C PHE A 152 27.42 -6.35 -11.74
N GLU A 153 28.34 -7.12 -11.24
CA GLU A 153 29.27 -6.75 -10.20
C GLU A 153 30.68 -6.69 -10.80
N PRO A 154 31.40 -5.56 -10.65
CA PRO A 154 32.76 -5.45 -11.17
C PRO A 154 33.69 -6.41 -10.42
N ARG A 155 34.56 -7.06 -11.17
CA ARG A 155 35.60 -7.97 -10.67
C ARG A 155 36.99 -7.49 -11.10
N GLY A 156 38.02 -8.16 -10.60
CA GLY A 156 39.41 -7.89 -10.98
C GLY A 156 39.64 -8.00 -12.50
N LYS A 157 40.68 -7.32 -13.00
CA LYS A 157 41.10 -7.30 -14.40
C LYS A 157 40.01 -6.83 -15.39
N GLY A 158 39.08 -5.95 -14.95
CA GLY A 158 38.00 -5.44 -15.80
C GLY A 158 36.90 -6.45 -16.12
N ALA A 159 36.91 -7.67 -15.55
CA ALA A 159 35.84 -8.64 -15.72
C ALA A 159 34.59 -8.24 -14.93
N SER A 160 33.43 -8.72 -15.34
CA SER A 160 32.16 -8.55 -14.64
C SER A 160 31.53 -9.89 -14.30
N SER A 161 30.90 -9.97 -13.12
CA SER A 161 30.18 -11.17 -12.67
C SER A 161 28.68 -10.87 -12.60
N PRO A 162 27.79 -11.71 -13.14
CA PRO A 162 26.34 -11.49 -13.06
C PRO A 162 25.84 -11.75 -11.64
N ILE A 163 25.02 -10.83 -11.11
CA ILE A 163 24.27 -11.02 -9.86
C ILE A 163 22.78 -10.89 -10.12
N ILE A 164 21.98 -11.59 -9.31
CA ILE A 164 20.52 -11.56 -9.40
C ILE A 164 19.97 -10.93 -8.12
N LYS A 165 19.40 -9.73 -8.22
CA LYS A 165 18.59 -9.13 -7.16
C LYS A 165 17.18 -9.72 -7.23
N ARG A 166 16.81 -10.49 -6.20
CA ARG A 166 15.51 -11.15 -6.13
C ARG A 166 14.48 -10.24 -5.45
N THR A 167 13.24 -10.28 -5.92
CA THR A 167 12.08 -9.69 -5.26
C THR A 167 11.15 -10.80 -4.81
N SER A 168 10.17 -10.48 -3.97
CA SER A 168 9.14 -11.39 -3.52
C SER A 168 7.75 -10.89 -3.88
N PHE A 169 6.88 -11.82 -4.16
CA PHE A 169 5.44 -11.65 -4.27
C PHE A 169 4.81 -12.22 -3.01
N MET A 170 3.96 -11.43 -2.33
CA MET A 170 3.35 -11.82 -1.07
C MET A 170 1.84 -11.77 -1.18
N ARG A 171 1.17 -12.76 -0.57
CA ARG A 171 -0.29 -12.83 -0.45
C ARG A 171 -0.66 -13.16 0.99
N VAL A 172 -1.66 -12.48 1.50
CA VAL A 172 -2.26 -12.74 2.82
C VAL A 172 -3.76 -12.93 2.64
N THR A 173 -4.30 -13.92 3.31
CA THR A 173 -5.74 -14.15 3.46
C THR A 173 -6.10 -14.07 4.93
N VAL A 174 -7.04 -13.20 5.26
CA VAL A 174 -7.58 -12.98 6.60
C VAL A 174 -9.01 -13.48 6.64
N LYS A 175 -9.39 -14.16 7.73
CA LYS A 175 -10.74 -14.67 7.98
C LYS A 175 -11.25 -14.19 9.34
N GLU A 176 -12.57 -14.17 9.49
CA GLU A 176 -13.23 -13.96 10.76
C GLU A 176 -13.35 -15.30 11.49
N ARG A 177 -13.10 -15.27 12.83
CA ARG A 177 -13.15 -16.44 13.71
C ARG A 177 -14.51 -16.60 14.37
#